data_4d02473a2beda0d334cedf3c65821761
#
_entry.id   4d02473a2beda0d334cedf3c65821761
#
_cell.length_a   1.000
_cell.length_b   1.000
_cell.length_c   1.000
_cell.angle_alpha   90.00
_cell.angle_beta   90.00
_cell.angle_gamma   90.00
#
_symmetry.space_group_name_H-M   'P 1'
#
loop_
_entity.id
_entity.type
_entity.pdbx_description
1 polymer ?
#
loop_
_entity_poly.entity_id
_entity_poly.type
_entity_poly.pdbx_seq_one_letter_code
_entity_poly.pdbx_strand_id
1 'polypeptide(L)'
;MATSLEARVPLLDHELIEFVQTIPAELKLKGTETKYIFKKAMEGIVPHEILYREKQGFGVPVGDWINSQLKDRIHGILSEKRTLERGYFEPKYIKILLDEHTTKRRDHSHPLWILWMLELWHRRFVDG
;
A
#
# COMPACT_ATOMS: atom_id res chain seq x y z
N MET A 1 -9.95 -16.75 -1.69
CA MET A 1 -10.48 -17.96 -1.00
C MET A 1 -9.58 -19.19 -1.18
N ALA A 2 -8.28 -19.01 -1.40
CA ALA A 2 -7.34 -20.13 -1.57
C ALA A 2 -7.22 -21.03 -0.34
N THR A 3 -7.57 -20.52 0.85
CA THR A 3 -7.50 -21.23 2.13
C THR A 3 -8.88 -21.53 2.72
N SER A 4 -9.94 -21.46 1.91
CA SER A 4 -11.35 -21.61 2.34
C SER A 4 -11.81 -20.62 3.42
N LEU A 5 -11.09 -19.50 3.58
CA LEU A 5 -11.43 -18.42 4.50
C LEU A 5 -12.05 -17.25 3.73
N GLU A 6 -13.21 -16.78 4.18
CA GLU A 6 -13.88 -15.61 3.64
C GLU A 6 -13.81 -14.46 4.66
N ALA A 7 -13.24 -13.33 4.26
CA ALA A 7 -13.25 -12.12 5.08
C ALA A 7 -14.45 -11.25 4.70
N ARG A 8 -15.35 -11.00 5.66
CA ARG A 8 -16.47 -10.06 5.51
C ARG A 8 -16.25 -8.85 6.39
N VAL A 9 -16.57 -7.67 5.87
CA VAL A 9 -16.44 -6.41 6.58
C VAL A 9 -17.83 -5.98 7.08
N PRO A 10 -18.12 -6.07 8.39
CA PRO A 10 -19.47 -5.76 8.91
C PRO A 10 -19.96 -4.36 8.56
N LEU A 11 -19.04 -3.38 8.47
CA LEU A 11 -19.37 -1.99 8.13
C LEU A 11 -19.72 -1.78 6.64
N LEU A 12 -19.60 -2.81 5.80
CA LEU A 12 -20.01 -2.80 4.40
C LEU A 12 -21.28 -3.64 4.16
N ASP A 13 -21.97 -4.00 5.23
CA ASP A 13 -23.29 -4.61 5.12
C ASP A 13 -24.29 -3.64 4.46
N HIS A 14 -25.10 -4.14 3.53
CA HIS A 14 -25.99 -3.29 2.73
C HIS A 14 -27.05 -2.59 3.57
N GLU A 15 -27.63 -3.28 4.56
CA GLU A 15 -28.64 -2.67 5.45
C GLU A 15 -28.03 -1.53 6.28
N LEU A 16 -26.79 -1.73 6.77
CA LEU A 16 -26.05 -0.69 7.47
C LEU A 16 -25.72 0.49 6.56
N ILE A 17 -25.31 0.24 5.33
CA ILE A 17 -25.03 1.30 4.35
C ILE A 17 -26.29 2.11 4.04
N GLU A 18 -27.40 1.46 3.77
CA GLU A 18 -28.69 2.12 3.52
C GLU A 18 -29.12 2.98 4.71
N PHE A 19 -29.02 2.45 5.92
CA PHE A 19 -29.27 3.23 7.15
C PHE A 19 -28.33 4.43 7.26
N VAL A 20 -27.03 4.25 7.07
CA VAL A 20 -26.04 5.34 7.16
C VAL A 20 -26.28 6.42 6.12
N GLN A 21 -26.83 6.09 4.94
CA GLN A 21 -27.18 7.09 3.92
C GLN A 21 -28.26 8.05 4.41
N THR A 22 -29.17 7.62 5.26
CA THR A 22 -30.22 8.49 5.84
C THR A 22 -29.70 9.47 6.89
N ILE A 23 -28.52 9.23 7.44
CA ILE A 23 -27.91 10.11 8.46
C ILE A 23 -27.39 11.40 7.80
N PRO A 24 -27.70 12.59 8.38
CA PRO A 24 -27.15 13.87 7.89
C PRO A 24 -25.63 13.89 7.82
N ALA A 25 -25.10 14.59 6.83
CA ALA A 25 -23.65 14.64 6.55
C ALA A 25 -22.86 15.20 7.75
N GLU A 26 -23.42 16.18 8.46
CA GLU A 26 -22.83 16.84 9.63
C GLU A 26 -22.59 15.88 10.80
N LEU A 27 -23.36 14.79 10.87
CA LEU A 27 -23.17 13.74 11.87
C LEU A 27 -22.16 12.69 11.42
N LYS A 28 -21.89 12.57 10.14
CA LYS A 28 -20.87 11.65 9.58
C LYS A 28 -19.48 12.26 9.59
N LEU A 29 -19.41 13.58 9.31
CA LEU A 29 -18.18 14.35 9.30
C LEU A 29 -18.36 15.65 10.09
N LYS A 30 -17.55 15.85 11.13
CA LYS A 30 -17.58 17.07 11.94
C LYS A 30 -16.22 17.77 11.86
N GLY A 31 -16.15 18.85 11.11
CA GLY A 31 -14.87 19.48 10.77
C GLY A 31 -13.97 18.52 9.99
N THR A 32 -12.81 18.18 10.56
CA THR A 32 -11.88 17.17 9.99
C THR A 32 -12.08 15.77 10.56
N GLU A 33 -12.97 15.61 11.56
CA GLU A 33 -13.20 14.33 12.21
C GLU A 33 -14.16 13.47 11.38
N THR A 34 -13.62 12.41 10.80
CA THR A 34 -14.39 11.40 10.04
C THR A 34 -15.03 10.37 10.97
N LYS A 35 -16.15 9.75 10.50
CA LYS A 35 -16.90 8.73 11.23
C LYS A 35 -17.43 9.23 12.61
N TYR A 36 -17.75 10.52 12.71
CA TYR A 36 -18.07 11.17 13.99
C TYR A 36 -19.15 10.44 14.77
N ILE A 37 -20.34 10.26 14.20
CA ILE A 37 -21.46 9.59 14.90
C ILE A 37 -21.11 8.15 15.29
N PHE A 38 -20.36 7.44 14.44
CA PHE A 38 -19.93 6.07 14.73
C PHE A 38 -18.99 6.03 15.94
N LYS A 39 -18.00 6.93 16.00
CA LYS A 39 -17.11 7.02 17.15
C LYS A 39 -17.87 7.34 18.43
N LYS A 40 -18.82 8.29 18.35
CA LYS A 40 -19.68 8.64 19.49
C LYS A 40 -20.53 7.47 19.99
N ALA A 41 -21.09 6.69 19.08
CA ALA A 41 -21.86 5.51 19.44
C ALA A 41 -21.01 4.41 20.10
N MET A 42 -19.72 4.38 19.81
CA MET A 42 -18.79 3.37 20.34
C MET A 42 -18.06 3.82 21.63
N GLU A 43 -18.26 5.05 22.09
CA GLU A 43 -17.72 5.52 23.38
C GLU A 43 -18.27 4.66 24.51
N GLY A 44 -17.38 4.22 25.40
CA GLY A 44 -17.70 3.30 26.51
C GLY A 44 -17.75 1.82 26.12
N ILE A 45 -17.73 1.49 24.82
CA ILE A 45 -17.67 0.11 24.31
C ILE A 45 -16.25 -0.21 23.84
N VAL A 46 -15.63 0.71 23.11
CA VAL A 46 -14.26 0.58 22.61
C VAL A 46 -13.35 1.55 23.35
N PRO A 47 -12.12 1.13 23.74
CA PRO A 47 -11.17 2.03 24.38
C PRO A 47 -10.93 3.32 23.60
N HIS A 48 -10.84 4.45 24.30
CA HIS A 48 -10.71 5.78 23.70
C HIS A 48 -9.51 5.89 22.76
N GLU A 49 -8.36 5.33 23.14
CA GLU A 49 -7.14 5.32 22.37
C GLU A 49 -7.28 4.56 21.04
N ILE A 50 -8.20 3.63 20.92
CA ILE A 50 -8.48 2.92 19.67
C ILE A 50 -9.43 3.73 18.79
N LEU A 51 -10.49 4.35 19.39
CA LEU A 51 -11.46 5.14 18.64
C LEU A 51 -10.85 6.39 18.00
N TYR A 52 -9.94 7.04 18.71
CA TYR A 52 -9.40 8.35 18.34
C TYR A 52 -7.94 8.31 17.89
N ARG A 53 -7.36 7.11 17.68
CA ARG A 53 -6.02 6.99 17.13
C ARG A 53 -5.94 7.57 15.72
N GLU A 54 -4.79 8.09 15.38
CA GLU A 54 -4.51 8.51 14.00
C GLU A 54 -4.69 7.35 13.02
N LYS A 55 -5.23 7.68 11.83
CA LYS A 55 -5.44 6.69 10.78
C LYS A 55 -4.09 6.16 10.29
N GLN A 56 -3.78 4.92 10.60
CA GLN A 56 -2.71 4.18 9.93
C GLN A 56 -3.26 3.50 8.67
N GLY A 57 -2.63 3.78 7.52
CA GLY A 57 -2.90 3.03 6.29
C GLY A 57 -2.40 1.59 6.42
N PHE A 58 -2.92 0.70 5.59
CA PHE A 58 -2.40 -0.68 5.44
C PHE A 58 -1.11 -0.69 4.59
N GLY A 59 -0.22 0.28 4.82
CA GLY A 59 1.06 0.36 4.12
C GLY A 59 1.98 -0.77 4.52
N VAL A 60 2.38 -1.57 3.53
CA VAL A 60 3.49 -2.51 3.68
C VAL A 60 4.78 -1.69 3.67
N PRO A 61 5.75 -1.93 4.57
CA PRO A 61 7.00 -1.15 4.63
C PRO A 61 7.96 -1.52 3.48
N VAL A 62 7.49 -1.35 2.24
CA VAL A 62 8.23 -1.72 1.02
C VAL A 62 9.56 -0.98 0.92
N GLY A 63 9.59 0.30 1.33
CA GLY A 63 10.81 1.09 1.32
C GLY A 63 11.90 0.52 2.24
N ASP A 64 11.51 0.07 3.42
CA ASP A 64 12.45 -0.58 4.36
C ASP A 64 12.92 -1.93 3.82
N TRP A 65 12.06 -2.70 3.20
CA TRP A 65 12.44 -3.98 2.58
C TRP A 65 13.42 -3.79 1.41
N ILE A 66 13.20 -2.77 0.57
CA ILE A 66 14.10 -2.43 -0.54
C ILE A 66 15.46 -1.98 -0.03
N ASN A 67 15.52 -1.29 1.12
CA ASN A 67 16.77 -0.84 1.73
C ASN A 67 17.44 -1.89 2.64
N SER A 68 16.80 -3.03 2.89
CA SER A 68 17.31 -4.08 3.77
C SER A 68 17.26 -5.46 3.10
N GLN A 69 16.24 -6.24 3.38
CA GLN A 69 16.13 -7.65 3.01
C GLN A 69 16.13 -7.91 1.49
N LEU A 70 15.57 -6.99 0.71
CA LEU A 70 15.44 -7.13 -0.74
C LEU A 70 16.47 -6.32 -1.53
N LYS A 71 17.34 -5.57 -0.85
CA LYS A 71 18.28 -4.63 -1.47
C LYS A 71 19.09 -5.28 -2.59
N ASP A 72 19.86 -6.29 -2.25
CA ASP A 72 20.79 -6.93 -3.21
C ASP A 72 20.02 -7.60 -4.36
N ARG A 73 18.87 -8.18 -4.05
CA ARG A 73 18.03 -8.84 -5.05
C ARG A 73 17.42 -7.86 -6.04
N ILE A 74 16.91 -6.74 -5.56
CA ILE A 74 16.31 -5.70 -6.42
C ILE A 74 17.38 -5.01 -7.25
N HIS A 75 18.49 -4.62 -6.63
CA HIS A 75 19.64 -4.03 -7.33
C HIS A 75 20.19 -4.98 -8.40
N GLY A 76 20.41 -6.26 -8.07
CA GLY A 76 20.89 -7.26 -9.01
C GLY A 76 19.98 -7.38 -10.22
N ILE A 77 18.68 -7.61 -9.99
CA ILE A 77 17.70 -7.81 -11.05
C ILE A 77 17.51 -6.55 -11.92
N LEU A 78 17.36 -5.38 -11.33
CA LEU A 78 17.11 -4.15 -12.07
C LEU A 78 18.36 -3.60 -12.80
N SER A 79 19.58 -4.01 -12.39
CA SER A 79 20.83 -3.64 -13.06
C SER A 79 21.32 -4.69 -14.04
N GLU A 80 20.65 -5.83 -14.15
CA GLU A 80 21.05 -6.92 -15.04
C GLU A 80 20.84 -6.52 -16.51
N LYS A 81 21.79 -6.91 -17.36
CA LYS A 81 21.76 -6.64 -18.81
C LYS A 81 20.42 -7.02 -19.45
N ARG A 82 19.90 -8.21 -19.11
CA ARG A 82 18.60 -8.70 -19.57
C ARG A 82 17.45 -7.73 -19.29
N THR A 83 17.38 -7.19 -18.08
CA THR A 83 16.36 -6.22 -17.67
C THR A 83 16.48 -4.90 -18.43
N LEU A 84 17.72 -4.40 -18.56
CA LEU A 84 18.01 -3.15 -19.24
C LEU A 84 17.76 -3.23 -20.76
N GLU A 85 18.04 -4.37 -21.40
CA GLU A 85 17.85 -4.60 -22.82
C GLU A 85 16.39 -4.83 -23.24
N ARG A 86 15.45 -4.95 -22.29
CA ARG A 86 14.02 -5.00 -22.64
C ARG A 86 13.50 -3.71 -23.30
N GLY A 87 14.18 -2.58 -23.07
CA GLY A 87 13.86 -1.32 -23.75
C GLY A 87 12.61 -0.59 -23.22
N TYR A 88 12.02 -1.03 -22.09
CA TYR A 88 10.86 -0.36 -21.51
C TYR A 88 11.23 0.94 -20.80
N PHE A 89 12.41 0.98 -20.20
CA PHE A 89 12.85 2.10 -19.35
C PHE A 89 14.28 2.49 -19.66
N GLU A 90 14.60 3.76 -19.51
CA GLU A 90 15.94 4.27 -19.67
C GLU A 90 16.87 3.74 -18.55
N PRO A 91 17.96 3.03 -18.86
CA PRO A 91 18.85 2.43 -17.86
C PRO A 91 19.43 3.43 -16.87
N LYS A 92 19.76 4.63 -17.35
CA LYS A 92 20.27 5.72 -16.49
C LYS A 92 19.24 6.13 -15.43
N TYR A 93 17.96 6.14 -15.79
CA TYR A 93 16.90 6.52 -14.86
C TYR A 93 16.68 5.45 -13.79
N ILE A 94 16.72 4.16 -14.15
CA ILE A 94 16.67 3.06 -13.17
C ILE A 94 17.80 3.21 -12.14
N LYS A 95 19.01 3.52 -12.59
CA LYS A 95 20.16 3.75 -11.70
C LYS A 95 19.92 4.92 -10.75
N ILE A 96 19.37 6.03 -11.24
CA ILE A 96 19.04 7.19 -10.39
C ILE A 96 18.02 6.80 -9.31
N LEU A 97 16.96 6.06 -9.65
CA LEU A 97 15.96 5.59 -8.69
C LEU A 97 16.59 4.73 -7.58
N LEU A 98 17.46 3.79 -7.96
CA LEU A 98 18.16 2.92 -7.03
C LEU A 98 19.09 3.70 -6.11
N ASP A 99 19.91 4.59 -6.67
CA ASP A 99 20.89 5.39 -5.91
C ASP A 99 20.21 6.35 -4.93
N GLU A 100 19.18 7.09 -5.38
CA GLU A 100 18.45 8.03 -4.53
C GLU A 100 17.69 7.32 -3.40
N HIS A 101 17.07 6.18 -3.69
CA HIS A 101 16.34 5.41 -2.68
C HIS A 101 17.30 4.80 -1.65
N THR A 102 18.40 4.20 -2.10
CA THR A 102 19.38 3.55 -1.22
C THR A 102 20.10 4.56 -0.32
N THR A 103 20.39 5.75 -0.84
CA THR A 103 20.98 6.85 -0.07
C THR A 103 19.99 7.63 0.78
N LYS A 104 18.70 7.23 0.76
CA LYS A 104 17.60 7.91 1.46
C LYS A 104 17.42 9.39 1.07
N ARG A 105 17.93 9.78 -0.11
CA ARG A 105 17.75 11.13 -0.65
C ARG A 105 16.32 11.38 -1.06
N ARG A 106 15.67 10.36 -1.63
CA ARG A 106 14.27 10.38 -2.04
C ARG A 106 13.66 8.98 -1.93
N ASP A 107 12.41 8.90 -1.51
CA ASP A 107 11.67 7.64 -1.49
C ASP A 107 11.17 7.29 -2.90
N HIS A 108 11.73 6.22 -3.46
CA HIS A 108 11.33 5.62 -4.73
C HIS A 108 10.83 4.18 -4.54
N SER A 109 10.38 3.82 -3.33
CA SER A 109 9.94 2.45 -3.01
C SER A 109 8.88 1.95 -3.98
N HIS A 110 7.87 2.76 -4.27
CA HIS A 110 6.78 2.36 -5.15
C HIS A 110 7.21 2.13 -6.61
N PRO A 111 7.89 3.06 -7.29
CA PRO A 111 8.44 2.82 -8.62
C PRO A 111 9.37 1.60 -8.68
N LEU A 112 10.29 1.46 -7.73
CA LEU A 112 11.22 0.33 -7.70
C LEU A 112 10.51 -1.01 -7.52
N TRP A 113 9.48 -1.05 -6.68
CA TRP A 113 8.65 -2.23 -6.50
C TRP A 113 7.94 -2.62 -7.80
N ILE A 114 7.34 -1.65 -8.50
CA ILE A 114 6.65 -1.89 -9.78
C ILE A 114 7.62 -2.42 -10.85
N LEU A 115 8.79 -1.79 -10.99
CA LEU A 115 9.81 -2.22 -11.93
C LEU A 115 10.28 -3.65 -11.65
N TRP A 116 10.53 -3.96 -10.38
CA TRP A 116 10.95 -5.28 -9.94
C TRP A 116 9.88 -6.34 -10.20
N MET A 117 8.63 -6.06 -9.86
CA MET A 117 7.51 -6.98 -10.11
C MET A 117 7.27 -7.22 -11.59
N LEU A 118 7.39 -6.18 -12.43
CA LEU A 118 7.31 -6.30 -13.89
C LEU A 118 8.39 -7.24 -14.42
N GLU A 119 9.64 -7.08 -13.98
CA GLU A 119 10.73 -7.94 -14.42
C GLU A 119 10.56 -9.39 -13.97
N LEU A 120 10.11 -9.62 -12.72
CA LEU A 120 9.80 -10.96 -12.22
C LEU A 120 8.67 -11.62 -13.02
N TRP A 121 7.66 -10.84 -13.39
CA TRP A 121 6.57 -11.31 -14.25
C TRP A 121 7.08 -11.73 -15.63
N HIS A 122 7.93 -10.91 -16.26
CA HIS A 122 8.56 -11.25 -17.54
C HIS A 122 9.34 -12.54 -17.46
N ARG A 123 10.18 -12.70 -16.43
CA ARG A 123 10.98 -13.91 -16.22
C ARG A 123 10.12 -15.15 -16.08
N ARG A 124 8.95 -15.01 -15.47
CA ARG A 124 8.06 -16.15 -15.17
C ARG A 124 7.18 -16.53 -16.35
N PHE A 125 6.67 -15.56 -17.12
CA PHE A 125 5.59 -15.78 -18.07
C PHE A 125 5.95 -15.51 -19.54
N VAL A 126 7.00 -14.76 -19.79
CA VAL A 126 7.41 -14.39 -21.15
C VAL A 126 8.70 -15.11 -21.55
N ASP A 127 9.64 -15.18 -20.65
CA ASP A 127 10.97 -15.73 -20.96
C ASP A 127 11.04 -17.27 -20.78
N GLY A 128 10.08 -17.87 -20.06
CA GLY A 128 10.00 -19.32 -19.83
C GLY A 128 10.70 -19.78 -18.55
#